data_2d710bb4e2f6bb105884ace2a3e57bb4
#
_entry.id   2d710bb4e2f6bb105884ace2a3e57bb4
#
_cell.length_a   1.000
_cell.length_b   1.000
_cell.length_c   1.000
_cell.angle_alpha   90.00
_cell.angle_beta   90.00
_cell.angle_gamma   90.00
#
_symmetry.space_group_name_H-M   'P 1'
#
loop_
_entity.id
_entity.type
_entity.pdbx_description
1 polymer ?
#
loop_
_entity_poly.entity_id
_entity_poly.type
_entity_poly.pdbx_seq_one_letter_code
_entity_poly.pdbx_strand_id
1 'polypeptide(L)'
;MDKRQRVLDAINHIETDVIPWQVDFTHQQLEKMVRHTGDPDFADHVGNHIESAYYSGNLEELSDRPGFFQDDFGVLWNRNGADKDIGMIVGAVIPEPDVSLIRMPDVGAERLRASYTDLGTRGEGVFRLGSIGFSLFERAWTLRGMENLLADMIEEPDFADALFDAICEHNLRVMDIALEYPLDGFYFGDDWGQQKGLIMGPALWRRFIRPRLARMYAHAKARGLKVFQHSCGDIQEVFPDLIEIGLDVYQTFQPEIYDIRAVKHEFGRDLTFFGGISTQRLLPVGTPEEVRDRTREILSVMRPGGGYIASPTHSVPGDVPPENIMAMLAVFRNQA
;
A
#
# COMPACT_ATOMS: atom_id res chain seq x y z
N MET A 1 -21.86 -15.13 3.48
CA MET A 1 -21.41 -13.96 2.67
C MET A 1 -20.10 -14.36 1.99
N ASP A 2 -19.86 -13.97 0.72
CA ASP A 2 -18.55 -14.21 0.09
C ASP A 2 -17.52 -13.17 0.53
N LYS A 3 -16.25 -13.39 0.16
CA LYS A 3 -15.12 -12.53 0.57
C LYS A 3 -15.26 -11.10 0.02
N ARG A 4 -15.66 -10.98 -1.26
CA ARG A 4 -15.85 -9.69 -1.94
C ARG A 4 -16.91 -8.85 -1.23
N GLN A 5 -18.06 -9.46 -0.91
CA GLN A 5 -19.15 -8.76 -0.26
C GLN A 5 -18.77 -8.30 1.16
N ARG A 6 -18.00 -9.11 1.91
CA ARG A 6 -17.48 -8.68 3.22
C ARG A 6 -16.60 -7.44 3.13
N VAL A 7 -15.71 -7.37 2.12
CA VAL A 7 -14.88 -6.17 1.92
C VAL A 7 -15.73 -4.98 1.55
N LEU A 8 -16.70 -5.14 0.62
CA LEU A 8 -17.62 -4.05 0.24
C LEU A 8 -18.46 -3.56 1.42
N ASP A 9 -19.02 -4.46 2.22
CA ASP A 9 -19.82 -4.09 3.39
C ASP A 9 -18.96 -3.39 4.44
N ALA A 10 -17.77 -3.91 4.72
CA ALA A 10 -16.83 -3.25 5.63
C ALA A 10 -16.52 -1.81 5.18
N ILE A 11 -16.23 -1.60 3.89
CA ILE A 11 -15.96 -0.26 3.32
C ILE A 11 -17.21 0.64 3.36
N ASN A 12 -18.39 0.07 3.27
CA ASN A 12 -19.65 0.80 3.38
C ASN A 12 -20.12 0.98 4.84
N HIS A 13 -19.25 0.71 5.82
CA HIS A 13 -19.53 0.83 7.25
C HIS A 13 -20.72 -0.03 7.71
N ILE A 14 -20.84 -1.23 7.15
CA ILE A 14 -21.79 -2.27 7.52
C ILE A 14 -21.03 -3.37 8.25
N GLU A 15 -21.50 -3.76 9.43
CA GLU A 15 -20.92 -4.88 10.16
C GLU A 15 -21.10 -6.18 9.40
N THR A 16 -20.04 -6.97 9.30
CA THR A 16 -20.01 -8.24 8.58
C THR A 16 -20.07 -9.43 9.55
N ASP A 17 -20.52 -10.58 9.05
CA ASP A 17 -20.47 -11.85 9.78
C ASP A 17 -19.04 -12.15 10.27
N VAL A 18 -18.07 -11.90 9.40
CA VAL A 18 -16.62 -12.02 9.66
C VAL A 18 -15.96 -10.75 9.17
N ILE A 19 -15.13 -10.11 10.00
CA ILE A 19 -14.29 -8.97 9.58
C ILE A 19 -13.38 -9.48 8.45
N PRO A 20 -13.38 -8.85 7.27
CA PRO A 20 -12.47 -9.24 6.21
C PRO A 20 -11.02 -9.04 6.61
N TRP A 21 -10.13 -9.88 6.08
CA TRP A 21 -8.70 -9.79 6.36
C TRP A 21 -7.84 -9.96 5.12
N GLN A 22 -6.60 -9.44 5.22
CA GLN A 22 -5.53 -9.60 4.24
C GLN A 22 -4.21 -9.82 4.97
N VAL A 23 -3.39 -10.74 4.49
CA VAL A 23 -2.04 -10.98 5.00
C VAL A 23 -1.10 -11.20 3.83
N ASP A 24 -0.14 -10.30 3.69
CA ASP A 24 0.91 -10.38 2.69
C ASP A 24 2.26 -10.67 3.37
N PHE A 25 3.17 -11.29 2.65
CA PHE A 25 4.46 -11.71 3.18
C PHE A 25 5.60 -11.18 2.32
N THR A 26 6.73 -10.83 2.95
CA THR A 26 7.98 -10.74 2.21
C THR A 26 8.37 -12.11 1.65
N HIS A 27 9.15 -12.13 0.58
CA HIS A 27 9.60 -13.40 -0.01
C HIS A 27 10.28 -14.31 1.01
N GLN A 28 11.16 -13.75 1.83
CA GLN A 28 11.86 -14.46 2.90
C GLN A 28 10.88 -15.06 3.93
N GLN A 29 9.84 -14.33 4.30
CA GLN A 29 8.86 -14.82 5.28
C GLN A 29 7.97 -15.91 4.68
N LEU A 30 7.56 -15.78 3.43
CA LEU A 30 6.78 -16.81 2.76
C LEU A 30 7.54 -18.14 2.68
N GLU A 31 8.82 -18.12 2.28
CA GLU A 31 9.67 -19.32 2.30
C GLU A 31 9.76 -19.95 3.69
N LYS A 32 9.82 -19.13 4.74
CA LYS A 32 9.86 -19.59 6.13
C LYS A 32 8.53 -20.26 6.52
N MET A 33 7.39 -19.70 6.10
CA MET A 33 6.07 -20.29 6.33
C MET A 33 5.89 -21.61 5.58
N VAL A 34 6.29 -21.69 4.32
CA VAL A 34 6.28 -22.94 3.52
C VAL A 34 7.09 -24.02 4.22
N ARG A 35 8.30 -23.71 4.70
CA ARG A 35 9.12 -24.68 5.47
C ARG A 35 8.47 -25.12 6.78
N HIS A 36 7.83 -24.19 7.49
CA HIS A 36 7.20 -24.46 8.80
C HIS A 36 5.94 -25.31 8.67
N THR A 37 5.12 -25.05 7.67
CA THR A 37 3.82 -25.71 7.48
C THR A 37 3.92 -26.96 6.60
N GLY A 38 4.95 -27.07 5.77
CA GLY A 38 5.06 -28.08 4.72
C GLY A 38 4.10 -27.86 3.54
N ASP A 39 3.47 -26.69 3.46
CA ASP A 39 2.47 -26.33 2.46
C ASP A 39 3.11 -25.39 1.42
N PRO A 40 3.39 -25.85 0.19
CA PRO A 40 3.99 -25.01 -0.85
C PRO A 40 3.07 -23.87 -1.31
N ASP A 41 1.76 -24.03 -1.16
CA ASP A 41 0.72 -23.07 -1.57
C ASP A 41 0.20 -22.29 -0.36
N PHE A 42 1.01 -22.13 0.67
CA PHE A 42 0.61 -21.48 1.95
C PHE A 42 -0.04 -20.12 1.76
N ALA A 43 0.47 -19.31 0.83
CA ALA A 43 -0.09 -17.96 0.54
C ALA A 43 -1.56 -18.05 0.09
N ASP A 44 -1.90 -18.99 -0.76
CA ASP A 44 -3.27 -19.20 -1.27
C ASP A 44 -4.22 -19.72 -0.17
N HIS A 45 -3.66 -20.49 0.78
CA HIS A 45 -4.40 -21.08 1.90
C HIS A 45 -4.56 -20.14 3.12
N VAL A 46 -4.00 -18.94 3.09
CA VAL A 46 -4.20 -17.92 4.15
C VAL A 46 -5.67 -17.54 4.28
N GLY A 47 -6.37 -17.48 3.16
CA GLY A 47 -7.79 -17.15 3.12
C GLY A 47 -8.06 -15.67 2.92
N ASN A 48 -7.14 -14.95 2.32
CA ASN A 48 -7.23 -13.54 1.97
C ASN A 48 -8.54 -13.18 1.27
N HIS A 49 -9.05 -11.97 1.53
CA HIS A 49 -10.30 -11.47 0.95
C HIS A 49 -10.07 -10.57 -0.26
N ILE A 50 -8.84 -10.15 -0.47
CA ILE A 50 -8.44 -9.21 -1.53
C ILE A 50 -7.38 -9.86 -2.39
N GLU A 51 -7.51 -9.70 -3.71
CA GLU A 51 -6.47 -10.01 -4.69
C GLU A 51 -6.10 -8.73 -5.44
N SER A 52 -4.81 -8.57 -5.75
CA SER A 52 -4.34 -7.35 -6.40
C SER A 52 -3.41 -7.62 -7.59
N ALA A 53 -3.46 -6.73 -8.60
CA ALA A 53 -2.44 -6.58 -9.60
C ALA A 53 -1.65 -5.28 -9.32
N TYR A 54 -0.35 -5.43 -9.09
CA TYR A 54 0.52 -4.36 -8.65
C TYR A 54 1.39 -3.82 -9.78
N TYR A 55 1.44 -2.49 -9.91
CA TYR A 55 2.30 -1.77 -10.83
C TYR A 55 3.25 -0.84 -10.06
N SER A 56 4.55 -0.92 -10.35
CA SER A 56 5.56 0.03 -9.85
C SER A 56 6.67 0.31 -10.88
N GLY A 57 6.41 -0.05 -12.15
CA GLY A 57 7.42 -0.19 -13.19
C GLY A 57 8.01 -1.61 -13.21
N ASN A 58 8.70 -1.94 -14.29
CA ASN A 58 9.45 -3.18 -14.41
C ASN A 58 10.83 -3.00 -13.77
N LEU A 59 11.36 -4.05 -13.20
CA LEU A 59 12.66 -4.07 -12.56
C LEU A 59 13.51 -5.18 -13.17
N GLU A 60 14.65 -4.83 -13.76
CA GLU A 60 15.55 -5.77 -14.43
C GLU A 60 16.92 -5.77 -13.77
N GLU A 61 17.47 -6.96 -13.52
CA GLU A 61 18.82 -7.10 -12.99
C GLU A 61 19.85 -6.75 -14.07
N LEU A 62 20.86 -5.96 -13.71
CA LEU A 62 21.94 -5.61 -14.62
C LEU A 62 22.89 -6.79 -14.80
N SER A 63 23.08 -7.25 -16.04
CA SER A 63 23.90 -8.44 -16.38
C SER A 63 25.37 -8.30 -16.00
N ASP A 64 25.91 -7.08 -15.95
CA ASP A 64 27.29 -6.75 -15.61
C ASP A 64 27.49 -6.38 -14.13
N ARG A 65 26.39 -6.25 -13.35
CA ARG A 65 26.43 -5.84 -11.94
C ARG A 65 25.42 -6.64 -11.11
N PRO A 66 25.74 -7.89 -10.71
CA PRO A 66 24.83 -8.75 -9.93
C PRO A 66 24.33 -8.06 -8.65
N GLY A 67 23.04 -8.18 -8.38
CA GLY A 67 22.34 -7.54 -7.26
C GLY A 67 22.02 -6.05 -7.47
N PHE A 68 22.32 -5.49 -8.65
CA PHE A 68 21.85 -4.18 -9.06
C PHE A 68 20.76 -4.32 -10.10
N PHE A 69 19.69 -3.57 -9.89
CA PHE A 69 18.49 -3.59 -10.72
C PHE A 69 18.19 -2.18 -11.23
N GLN A 70 17.65 -2.09 -12.43
CA GLN A 70 17.17 -0.81 -12.95
C GLN A 70 15.68 -0.93 -13.24
N ASP A 71 14.90 0.07 -12.83
CA ASP A 71 13.48 0.13 -13.17
C ASP A 71 13.24 0.89 -14.49
N ASP A 72 12.00 0.78 -15.03
CA ASP A 72 11.61 1.46 -16.27
C ASP A 72 11.79 2.99 -16.21
N PHE A 73 11.80 3.57 -15.01
CA PHE A 73 12.03 5.00 -14.79
C PHE A 73 13.52 5.37 -14.79
N GLY A 74 14.41 4.38 -14.92
CA GLY A 74 15.87 4.56 -14.92
C GLY A 74 16.49 4.59 -13.52
N VAL A 75 15.72 4.37 -12.47
CA VAL A 75 16.23 4.32 -11.09
C VAL A 75 17.05 3.05 -10.89
N LEU A 76 18.26 3.22 -10.35
CA LEU A 76 19.17 2.12 -10.06
C LEU A 76 19.05 1.69 -8.59
N TRP A 77 18.73 0.41 -8.38
CA TRP A 77 18.49 -0.21 -7.07
C TRP A 77 19.61 -1.18 -6.72
N ASN A 78 20.24 -1.02 -5.57
CA ASN A 78 21.21 -1.97 -5.03
C ASN A 78 20.51 -2.87 -3.99
N ARG A 79 20.34 -4.15 -4.31
CA ARG A 79 19.75 -5.18 -3.47
C ARG A 79 20.75 -6.12 -2.80
N ASN A 80 22.04 -5.74 -2.78
CA ASN A 80 23.08 -6.52 -2.10
C ASN A 80 23.09 -6.34 -0.58
N GLY A 81 22.28 -5.41 -0.03
CA GLY A 81 22.18 -5.11 1.38
C GLY A 81 21.31 -6.08 2.19
N ALA A 82 20.93 -5.65 3.39
CA ALA A 82 20.03 -6.40 4.28
C ALA A 82 18.59 -6.45 3.73
N ASP A 83 18.14 -5.35 3.14
CA ASP A 83 16.86 -5.28 2.44
C ASP A 83 17.05 -5.70 0.98
N LYS A 84 16.55 -6.90 0.67
CA LYS A 84 16.59 -7.48 -0.67
C LYS A 84 15.28 -7.31 -1.45
N ASP A 85 14.21 -6.93 -0.77
CA ASP A 85 12.90 -6.78 -1.41
C ASP A 85 12.80 -5.44 -2.15
N ILE A 86 13.24 -4.35 -1.54
CA ILE A 86 13.25 -3.01 -2.16
C ILE A 86 14.67 -2.64 -2.61
N GLY A 87 15.64 -2.67 -1.70
CA GLY A 87 17.02 -2.24 -1.92
C GLY A 87 17.24 -0.74 -1.68
N MET A 88 18.43 -0.26 -2.01
CA MET A 88 18.85 1.13 -1.87
C MET A 88 19.01 1.79 -3.23
N ILE A 89 18.51 3.02 -3.39
CA ILE A 89 18.67 3.80 -4.61
C ILE A 89 20.12 4.30 -4.73
N VAL A 90 20.65 4.22 -5.94
CA VAL A 90 22.02 4.64 -6.27
C VAL A 90 21.99 5.81 -7.26
N GLY A 91 22.24 7.02 -6.73
CA GLY A 91 22.22 8.24 -7.53
C GLY A 91 20.81 8.75 -7.86
N ALA A 92 20.75 9.92 -8.47
CA ALA A 92 19.52 10.53 -8.94
C ALA A 92 19.42 10.43 -10.47
N VAL A 93 18.24 10.08 -10.98
CA VAL A 93 17.96 10.08 -12.43
C VAL A 93 17.88 11.52 -12.94
N ILE A 94 17.33 12.42 -12.13
CA ILE A 94 17.21 13.85 -12.41
C ILE A 94 18.17 14.58 -11.45
N PRO A 95 19.43 14.88 -11.86
CA PRO A 95 20.43 15.45 -10.96
C PRO A 95 20.21 16.94 -10.66
N GLU A 96 19.53 17.68 -11.53
CA GLU A 96 19.27 19.12 -11.41
C GLU A 96 17.78 19.40 -11.63
N PRO A 97 17.21 20.51 -11.08
CA PRO A 97 15.79 20.84 -11.22
C PRO A 97 15.47 21.40 -12.62
N ASP A 98 15.77 20.65 -13.66
CA ASP A 98 15.49 20.98 -15.05
C ASP A 98 14.32 20.17 -15.59
N VAL A 99 13.22 20.85 -15.95
CA VAL A 99 12.01 20.25 -16.51
C VAL A 99 12.33 19.43 -17.78
N SER A 100 13.35 19.84 -18.54
CA SER A 100 13.77 19.11 -19.74
C SER A 100 14.34 17.71 -19.46
N LEU A 101 14.68 17.40 -18.22
CA LEU A 101 15.16 16.08 -17.79
C LEU A 101 14.01 15.13 -17.37
N ILE A 102 12.81 15.63 -17.17
CA ILE A 102 11.66 14.81 -16.78
C ILE A 102 11.28 13.88 -17.93
N ARG A 103 11.39 12.58 -17.70
CA ARG A 103 11.01 11.54 -18.66
C ARG A 103 10.20 10.47 -17.95
N MET A 104 9.00 10.18 -18.46
CA MET A 104 8.19 9.06 -18.01
C MET A 104 8.33 7.91 -19.04
N PRO A 105 8.46 6.66 -18.55
CA PRO A 105 8.55 5.50 -19.44
C PRO A 105 7.22 5.23 -20.13
N ASP A 106 7.27 4.33 -21.13
CA ASP A 106 6.07 3.67 -21.59
C ASP A 106 5.46 2.84 -20.47
N VAL A 107 4.13 2.81 -20.38
CA VAL A 107 3.42 2.08 -19.29
C VAL A 107 3.53 0.55 -19.40
N GLY A 108 4.15 0.02 -20.47
CA GLY A 108 4.26 -1.43 -20.66
C GLY A 108 2.90 -2.11 -20.81
N ALA A 109 2.03 -1.56 -21.65
CA ALA A 109 0.61 -1.91 -21.75
C ALA A 109 0.35 -3.42 -21.91
N GLU A 110 1.17 -4.15 -22.66
CA GLU A 110 1.00 -5.59 -22.86
C GLU A 110 1.20 -6.37 -21.56
N ARG A 111 2.28 -6.09 -20.83
CA ARG A 111 2.57 -6.71 -19.53
C ARG A 111 1.50 -6.36 -18.49
N LEU A 112 1.08 -5.11 -18.46
CA LEU A 112 0.04 -4.65 -17.56
C LEU A 112 -1.29 -5.36 -17.81
N ARG A 113 -1.70 -5.51 -19.08
CA ARG A 113 -2.88 -6.29 -19.47
C ARG A 113 -2.75 -7.76 -19.10
N ALA A 114 -1.59 -8.38 -19.24
CA ALA A 114 -1.35 -9.75 -18.81
C ALA A 114 -1.55 -9.91 -17.31
N SER A 115 -1.02 -8.97 -16.49
CA SER A 115 -1.21 -8.96 -15.04
C SER A 115 -2.69 -8.86 -14.63
N TYR A 116 -3.47 -7.99 -15.26
CA TYR A 116 -4.91 -7.87 -14.96
C TYR A 116 -5.73 -9.06 -15.48
N THR A 117 -5.33 -9.67 -16.59
CA THR A 117 -5.94 -10.91 -17.08
C THR A 117 -5.72 -12.04 -16.07
N ASP A 118 -4.51 -12.19 -15.56
CA ASP A 118 -4.18 -13.16 -14.51
C ASP A 118 -4.99 -12.89 -13.23
N LEU A 119 -5.06 -11.63 -12.77
CA LEU A 119 -5.90 -11.25 -11.62
C LEU A 119 -7.35 -11.72 -11.80
N GLY A 120 -7.90 -11.64 -13.00
CA GLY A 120 -9.25 -12.11 -13.32
C GLY A 120 -9.47 -13.61 -13.08
N THR A 121 -8.40 -14.42 -13.10
CA THR A 121 -8.44 -15.87 -12.89
C THR A 121 -8.27 -16.28 -11.44
N ARG A 122 -7.80 -15.37 -10.57
CA ARG A 122 -7.54 -15.65 -9.16
C ARG A 122 -8.82 -15.63 -8.35
N GLY A 123 -9.10 -16.68 -7.61
CA GLY A 123 -10.14 -16.80 -6.60
C GLY A 123 -11.56 -16.42 -7.03
N GLU A 124 -12.54 -17.17 -6.61
CA GLU A 124 -13.94 -16.78 -6.76
C GLU A 124 -14.38 -15.93 -5.55
N GLY A 125 -15.22 -14.91 -5.79
CA GLY A 125 -15.80 -14.09 -4.74
C GLY A 125 -14.81 -13.27 -3.93
N VAL A 126 -13.62 -12.96 -4.46
CA VAL A 126 -12.63 -12.07 -3.86
C VAL A 126 -12.81 -10.63 -4.34
N PHE A 127 -12.38 -9.67 -3.53
CA PHE A 127 -12.32 -8.25 -3.90
C PHE A 127 -11.07 -8.00 -4.75
N ARG A 128 -11.23 -7.38 -5.93
CA ARG A 128 -10.14 -7.17 -6.88
C ARG A 128 -9.65 -5.73 -6.88
N LEU A 129 -8.35 -5.55 -6.59
CA LEU A 129 -7.67 -4.26 -6.60
C LEU A 129 -6.71 -4.12 -7.79
N GLY A 130 -6.84 -3.01 -8.54
CA GLY A 130 -5.71 -2.46 -9.26
C GLY A 130 -4.84 -1.67 -8.32
N SER A 131 -3.51 -1.70 -8.44
CA SER A 131 -2.65 -0.95 -7.55
C SER A 131 -1.42 -0.35 -8.24
N ILE A 132 -1.06 0.86 -7.80
CA ILE A 132 0.17 1.56 -8.17
C ILE A 132 0.97 1.83 -6.91
N GLY A 133 2.20 1.31 -6.84
CA GLY A 133 3.19 1.66 -5.82
C GLY A 133 4.08 2.81 -6.28
N PHE A 134 4.71 3.50 -5.34
CA PHE A 134 5.48 4.72 -5.63
C PHE A 134 4.65 5.72 -6.45
N SER A 135 3.45 6.02 -5.94
CA SER A 135 2.44 6.64 -6.82
C SER A 135 2.70 8.12 -7.11
N LEU A 136 3.24 8.90 -6.19
CA LEU A 136 3.54 10.33 -6.40
C LEU A 136 4.86 10.75 -5.73
N PHE A 137 4.84 11.00 -4.42
CA PHE A 137 5.98 11.50 -3.67
C PHE A 137 7.14 10.53 -3.71
N GLU A 138 6.86 9.24 -3.50
CA GLU A 138 7.90 8.23 -3.57
C GLU A 138 8.52 8.15 -4.97
N ARG A 139 7.73 8.19 -6.04
CA ARG A 139 8.27 8.22 -7.39
C ARG A 139 9.09 9.49 -7.66
N ALA A 140 8.64 10.63 -7.19
CA ALA A 140 9.35 11.89 -7.36
C ALA A 140 10.72 11.85 -6.66
N TRP A 141 10.79 11.39 -5.39
CA TRP A 141 12.07 11.34 -4.70
C TRP A 141 12.97 10.18 -5.17
N THR A 142 12.43 9.08 -5.71
CA THR A 142 13.26 8.05 -6.36
C THR A 142 13.99 8.59 -7.60
N LEU A 143 13.37 9.54 -8.31
CA LEU A 143 13.94 10.17 -9.49
C LEU A 143 14.93 11.30 -9.14
N ARG A 144 14.58 12.15 -8.17
CA ARG A 144 15.32 13.39 -7.86
C ARG A 144 16.25 13.27 -6.65
N GLY A 145 16.03 12.30 -5.78
CA GLY A 145 16.61 12.23 -4.44
C GLY A 145 15.73 12.96 -3.41
N MET A 146 15.57 12.37 -2.21
CA MET A 146 14.66 12.86 -1.17
C MET A 146 14.97 14.31 -0.74
N GLU A 147 16.25 14.56 -0.39
CA GLU A 147 16.68 15.88 0.08
C GLU A 147 16.50 16.96 -0.99
N ASN A 148 16.89 16.65 -2.24
CA ASN A 148 16.76 17.56 -3.36
C ASN A 148 15.29 17.87 -3.65
N LEU A 149 14.42 16.86 -3.68
CA LEU A 149 12.98 17.07 -3.93
C LEU A 149 12.35 17.97 -2.86
N LEU A 150 12.66 17.75 -1.58
CA LEU A 150 12.13 18.58 -0.50
C LEU A 150 12.62 20.03 -0.58
N ALA A 151 13.87 20.25 -1.00
CA ALA A 151 14.40 21.59 -1.28
C ALA A 151 13.69 22.21 -2.48
N ASP A 152 13.55 21.48 -3.60
CA ASP A 152 12.90 21.96 -4.83
C ASP A 152 11.41 22.33 -4.60
N MET A 153 10.70 21.63 -3.71
CA MET A 153 9.33 22.02 -3.35
C MET A 153 9.23 23.42 -2.74
N ILE A 154 10.33 23.98 -2.25
CA ILE A 154 10.43 25.33 -1.66
C ILE A 154 11.10 26.31 -2.63
N GLU A 155 12.25 25.92 -3.19
CA GLU A 155 13.15 26.78 -3.94
C GLU A 155 12.83 26.80 -5.44
N GLU A 156 12.39 25.65 -6.00
CA GLU A 156 12.09 25.44 -7.42
C GLU A 156 10.67 24.85 -7.61
N PRO A 157 9.63 25.53 -7.09
CA PRO A 157 8.28 24.96 -7.04
C PRO A 157 7.68 24.64 -8.42
N ASP A 158 8.07 25.36 -9.46
CA ASP A 158 7.57 25.13 -10.83
C ASP A 158 8.14 23.80 -11.38
N PHE A 159 9.39 23.48 -11.06
CA PHE A 159 9.98 22.18 -11.38
C PHE A 159 9.28 21.06 -10.61
N ALA A 160 9.08 21.23 -9.30
CA ALA A 160 8.38 20.24 -8.48
C ALA A 160 6.95 20.00 -9.00
N ASP A 161 6.20 21.04 -9.35
CA ASP A 161 4.87 20.93 -9.95
C ASP A 161 4.94 20.14 -11.28
N ALA A 162 5.88 20.45 -12.17
CA ALA A 162 6.04 19.74 -13.43
C ALA A 162 6.37 18.26 -13.24
N LEU A 163 7.22 17.91 -12.27
CA LEU A 163 7.57 16.53 -11.95
C LEU A 163 6.36 15.74 -11.41
N PHE A 164 5.63 16.30 -10.44
CA PHE A 164 4.44 15.65 -9.90
C PHE A 164 3.33 15.52 -10.94
N ASP A 165 3.17 16.51 -11.83
CA ASP A 165 2.18 16.42 -12.92
C ASP A 165 2.54 15.33 -13.91
N ALA A 166 3.81 15.21 -14.31
CA ALA A 166 4.27 14.16 -15.22
C ALA A 166 4.03 12.75 -14.62
N ILE A 167 4.30 12.57 -13.33
CA ILE A 167 4.03 11.30 -12.63
C ILE A 167 2.52 11.04 -12.57
N CYS A 168 1.70 12.03 -12.23
CA CYS A 168 0.24 11.89 -12.21
C CYS A 168 -0.33 11.49 -13.57
N GLU A 169 0.12 12.13 -14.65
CA GLU A 169 -0.29 11.79 -16.01
C GLU A 169 0.13 10.36 -16.41
N HIS A 170 1.32 9.93 -15.99
CA HIS A 170 1.76 8.56 -16.20
C HIS A 170 0.84 7.57 -15.46
N ASN A 171 0.53 7.82 -14.20
CA ASN A 171 -0.35 6.99 -13.39
C ASN A 171 -1.77 6.92 -13.97
N LEU A 172 -2.31 8.02 -14.47
CA LEU A 172 -3.61 8.01 -15.13
C LEU A 172 -3.62 7.11 -16.38
N ARG A 173 -2.53 7.08 -17.16
CA ARG A 173 -2.42 6.13 -18.29
C ARG A 173 -2.34 4.66 -17.83
N VAL A 174 -1.66 4.39 -16.71
CA VAL A 174 -1.67 3.05 -16.08
C VAL A 174 -3.08 2.67 -15.65
N MET A 175 -3.79 3.60 -15.01
CA MET A 175 -5.18 3.40 -14.59
C MET A 175 -6.12 3.15 -15.77
N ASP A 176 -5.96 3.86 -16.91
CA ASP A 176 -6.79 3.65 -18.09
C ASP A 176 -6.76 2.19 -18.56
N ILE A 177 -5.57 1.57 -18.54
CA ILE A 177 -5.42 0.15 -18.89
C ILE A 177 -6.06 -0.75 -17.82
N ALA A 178 -5.81 -0.47 -16.55
CA ALA A 178 -6.39 -1.23 -15.45
C ALA A 178 -7.92 -1.22 -15.47
N LEU A 179 -8.51 -0.08 -15.82
CA LEU A 179 -9.96 0.14 -15.89
C LEU A 179 -10.65 -0.54 -17.09
N GLU A 180 -9.90 -1.21 -17.97
CA GLU A 180 -10.44 -2.14 -18.97
C GLU A 180 -10.93 -3.46 -18.31
N TYR A 181 -10.56 -3.73 -17.06
CA TYR A 181 -10.82 -4.98 -16.34
C TYR A 181 -11.82 -4.79 -15.19
N PRO A 182 -12.52 -5.87 -14.77
CA PRO A 182 -13.50 -5.80 -13.68
C PRO A 182 -12.79 -5.70 -12.33
N LEU A 183 -12.54 -4.49 -11.87
CA LEU A 183 -11.99 -4.17 -10.56
C LEU A 183 -13.09 -3.70 -9.60
N ASP A 184 -12.86 -3.86 -8.30
CA ASP A 184 -13.71 -3.37 -7.21
C ASP A 184 -13.15 -2.11 -6.57
N GLY A 185 -11.82 -1.94 -6.64
CA GLY A 185 -11.13 -0.80 -6.08
C GLY A 185 -9.79 -0.51 -6.75
N PHE A 186 -9.20 0.62 -6.38
CA PHE A 186 -7.89 1.03 -6.81
C PHE A 186 -7.04 1.51 -5.63
N TYR A 187 -5.82 1.03 -5.54
CA TYR A 187 -4.90 1.26 -4.44
C TYR A 187 -3.70 2.07 -4.89
N PHE A 188 -3.36 3.09 -4.10
CA PHE A 188 -2.21 3.95 -4.31
C PHE A 188 -1.24 3.79 -3.14
N GLY A 189 0.00 3.39 -3.42
CA GLY A 189 1.07 3.31 -2.44
C GLY A 189 1.96 4.53 -2.53
N ASP A 190 2.08 5.29 -1.42
CA ASP A 190 2.90 6.50 -1.38
C ASP A 190 3.16 6.93 0.07
N ASP A 191 4.39 6.89 0.52
CA ASP A 191 4.76 7.16 1.92
C ASP A 191 5.01 8.64 2.18
N TRP A 192 4.15 9.24 3.01
CA TRP A 192 4.23 10.67 3.39
C TRP A 192 4.56 10.89 4.85
N GLY A 193 4.31 9.89 5.70
CA GLY A 193 4.43 10.02 7.14
C GLY A 193 5.78 9.56 7.68
N GLN A 194 6.13 10.10 8.83
CA GLN A 194 7.20 9.64 9.69
C GLN A 194 6.65 9.37 11.09
N GLN A 195 7.49 9.18 12.11
CA GLN A 195 7.02 8.87 13.47
C GLN A 195 6.15 9.99 14.09
N LYS A 196 6.29 11.23 13.63
CA LYS A 196 5.54 12.39 14.12
C LYS A 196 5.22 13.33 12.95
N GLY A 197 4.10 13.09 12.29
CA GLY A 197 3.60 13.93 11.20
C GLY A 197 4.23 13.67 9.84
N LEU A 198 3.91 14.53 8.89
CA LEU A 198 4.29 14.41 7.49
C LEU A 198 5.74 14.79 7.23
N ILE A 199 6.42 14.07 6.33
CA ILE A 199 7.81 14.32 5.92
C ILE A 199 7.97 15.74 5.37
N MET A 200 7.09 16.17 4.44
CA MET A 200 7.11 17.50 3.82
C MET A 200 6.28 18.53 4.58
N GLY A 201 5.57 18.13 5.65
CA GLY A 201 4.59 18.96 6.33
C GLY A 201 3.29 19.17 5.55
N PRO A 202 2.19 19.54 6.24
CA PRO A 202 0.85 19.58 5.64
C PRO A 202 0.67 20.64 4.55
N ALA A 203 1.38 21.75 4.64
CA ALA A 203 1.26 22.84 3.65
C ALA A 203 1.80 22.41 2.28
N LEU A 204 2.98 21.78 2.23
CA LEU A 204 3.56 21.29 0.98
C LEU A 204 2.76 20.08 0.46
N TRP A 205 2.31 19.19 1.35
CA TRP A 205 1.45 18.08 0.96
C TRP A 205 0.16 18.57 0.28
N ARG A 206 -0.53 19.57 0.87
CA ARG A 206 -1.75 20.18 0.29
C ARG A 206 -1.49 20.88 -1.04
N ARG A 207 -0.30 21.47 -1.22
CA ARG A 207 0.07 22.14 -2.47
C ARG A 207 0.40 21.13 -3.58
N PHE A 208 1.28 20.16 -3.31
CA PHE A 208 1.86 19.33 -4.36
C PHE A 208 1.18 17.97 -4.51
N ILE A 209 0.78 17.34 -3.42
CA ILE A 209 0.27 15.96 -3.43
C ILE A 209 -1.25 15.93 -3.59
N ARG A 210 -1.98 16.63 -2.72
CA ARG A 210 -3.45 16.60 -2.69
C ARG A 210 -4.12 16.84 -4.05
N PRO A 211 -3.74 17.82 -4.89
CA PRO A 211 -4.43 18.06 -6.17
C PRO A 211 -4.28 16.89 -7.15
N ARG A 212 -3.13 16.23 -7.17
CA ARG A 212 -2.83 15.09 -8.03
C ARG A 212 -3.55 13.83 -7.55
N LEU A 213 -3.56 13.60 -6.23
CA LEU A 213 -4.39 12.55 -5.64
C LEU A 213 -5.87 12.74 -5.98
N ALA A 214 -6.39 13.95 -5.84
CA ALA A 214 -7.80 14.23 -6.16
C ALA A 214 -8.14 13.86 -7.62
N ARG A 215 -7.24 14.10 -8.56
CA ARG A 215 -7.41 13.70 -9.97
C ARG A 215 -7.43 12.18 -10.13
N MET A 216 -6.47 11.47 -9.50
CA MET A 216 -6.39 10.00 -9.58
C MET A 216 -7.58 9.35 -8.88
N TYR A 217 -7.97 9.85 -7.69
CA TYR A 217 -9.15 9.33 -6.97
C TYR A 217 -10.43 9.55 -7.77
N ALA A 218 -10.63 10.75 -8.33
CA ALA A 218 -11.80 11.03 -9.16
C ALA A 218 -11.85 10.11 -10.40
N HIS A 219 -10.70 9.76 -10.98
CA HIS A 219 -10.62 8.83 -12.10
C HIS A 219 -11.08 7.41 -11.73
N ALA A 220 -10.68 6.89 -10.57
CA ALA A 220 -11.17 5.63 -10.03
C ALA A 220 -12.68 5.70 -9.68
N LYS A 221 -13.10 6.77 -8.98
CA LYS A 221 -14.50 6.99 -8.58
C LYS A 221 -15.46 7.09 -9.75
N ALA A 222 -15.04 7.68 -10.88
CA ALA A 222 -15.84 7.77 -12.10
C ALA A 222 -16.22 6.39 -12.69
N ARG A 223 -15.51 5.32 -12.29
CA ARG A 223 -15.82 3.93 -12.62
C ARG A 223 -16.51 3.17 -11.48
N GLY A 224 -16.89 3.86 -10.40
CA GLY A 224 -17.53 3.27 -9.23
C GLY A 224 -16.60 2.48 -8.32
N LEU A 225 -15.27 2.62 -8.47
CA LEU A 225 -14.29 1.90 -7.67
C LEU A 225 -14.14 2.50 -6.28
N LYS A 226 -13.81 1.64 -5.31
CA LYS A 226 -13.34 2.04 -3.99
C LYS A 226 -11.88 2.48 -4.06
N VAL A 227 -11.54 3.55 -3.34
CA VAL A 227 -10.19 4.14 -3.34
C VAL A 227 -9.46 3.77 -2.07
N PHE A 228 -8.28 3.19 -2.23
CA PHE A 228 -7.37 2.80 -1.17
C PHE A 228 -6.10 3.64 -1.23
N GLN A 229 -5.62 4.10 -0.08
CA GLN A 229 -4.34 4.80 0.05
C GLN A 229 -3.49 4.14 1.12
N HIS A 230 -2.27 3.79 0.71
CA HIS A 230 -1.19 3.42 1.64
C HIS A 230 -0.33 4.64 1.94
N SER A 231 -0.03 4.81 3.21
CA SER A 231 1.12 5.60 3.65
C SER A 231 1.59 5.06 4.99
N CYS A 232 2.87 4.78 5.11
CA CYS A 232 3.50 4.57 6.40
C CYS A 232 3.56 5.88 7.19
N GLY A 233 3.72 5.76 8.52
CA GLY A 233 3.91 6.89 9.40
C GLY A 233 2.63 7.65 9.76
N ASP A 234 2.82 8.77 10.46
CA ASP A 234 1.73 9.61 10.95
C ASP A 234 1.28 10.60 9.88
N ILE A 235 0.07 10.38 9.36
CA ILE A 235 -0.58 11.29 8.39
C ILE A 235 -1.95 11.77 8.87
N GLN A 236 -2.26 11.62 10.17
CA GLN A 236 -3.60 11.92 10.70
C GLN A 236 -4.04 13.35 10.38
N GLU A 237 -3.11 14.31 10.35
CA GLU A 237 -3.40 15.72 10.07
C GLU A 237 -4.07 15.95 8.71
N VAL A 238 -3.85 15.04 7.73
CA VAL A 238 -4.43 15.14 6.39
C VAL A 238 -5.58 14.16 6.13
N PHE A 239 -6.04 13.39 7.13
CA PHE A 239 -7.23 12.54 6.98
C PHE A 239 -8.47 13.33 6.53
N PRO A 240 -8.77 14.54 7.07
CA PRO A 240 -9.89 15.33 6.57
C PRO A 240 -9.77 15.69 5.07
N ASP A 241 -8.56 16.05 4.62
CA ASP A 241 -8.29 16.36 3.22
C ASP A 241 -8.48 15.11 2.33
N LEU A 242 -8.02 13.94 2.80
CA LEU A 242 -8.15 12.65 2.08
C LEU A 242 -9.62 12.23 1.95
N ILE A 243 -10.40 12.37 3.02
CA ILE A 243 -11.85 12.13 3.01
C ILE A 243 -12.53 13.06 1.99
N GLU A 244 -12.21 14.35 2.02
CA GLU A 244 -12.79 15.35 1.12
C GLU A 244 -12.54 15.01 -0.36
N ILE A 245 -11.36 14.52 -0.72
CA ILE A 245 -11.04 14.13 -2.09
C ILE A 245 -11.48 12.70 -2.46
N GLY A 246 -12.11 11.96 -1.54
CA GLY A 246 -12.82 10.71 -1.83
C GLY A 246 -12.09 9.42 -1.46
N LEU A 247 -11.17 9.44 -0.50
CA LEU A 247 -10.58 8.23 0.05
C LEU A 247 -11.64 7.37 0.78
N ASP A 248 -11.69 6.06 0.49
CA ASP A 248 -12.54 5.11 1.22
C ASP A 248 -11.76 4.34 2.28
N VAL A 249 -10.49 3.94 1.98
CA VAL A 249 -9.72 3.01 2.81
C VAL A 249 -8.30 3.53 3.02
N TYR A 250 -7.90 3.70 4.27
CA TYR A 250 -6.54 4.03 4.66
C TYR A 250 -5.76 2.78 5.12
N GLN A 251 -4.60 2.57 4.57
CA GLN A 251 -3.61 1.57 4.91
C GLN A 251 -2.23 2.30 5.00
N THR A 252 -1.30 2.14 5.95
CA THR A 252 -1.21 1.12 6.98
C THR A 252 -1.71 1.66 8.32
N PHE A 253 -2.69 1.09 8.92
CA PHE A 253 -3.19 1.57 10.22
C PHE A 253 -2.29 1.02 11.35
N GLN A 254 -1.24 1.77 11.72
CA GLN A 254 -0.17 1.35 12.63
C GLN A 254 -0.48 1.69 14.09
N PRO A 255 -0.62 0.69 14.99
CA PRO A 255 -0.95 0.93 16.40
C PRO A 255 0.19 1.56 17.21
N GLU A 256 1.40 1.64 16.68
CA GLU A 256 2.53 2.36 17.25
C GLU A 256 2.42 3.87 17.10
N ILE A 257 1.64 4.31 16.13
CA ILE A 257 1.48 5.71 15.71
C ILE A 257 0.12 6.23 16.15
N TYR A 258 -0.93 5.44 15.92
CA TYR A 258 -2.31 5.85 16.15
C TYR A 258 -2.89 5.25 17.43
N ASP A 259 -3.58 6.07 18.23
CA ASP A 259 -4.55 5.53 19.18
C ASP A 259 -5.76 4.98 18.42
N ILE A 260 -5.82 3.66 18.30
CA ILE A 260 -6.83 2.93 17.51
C ILE A 260 -8.25 3.33 17.91
N ARG A 261 -8.52 3.52 19.23
CA ARG A 261 -9.84 3.87 19.74
C ARG A 261 -10.22 5.31 19.39
N ALA A 262 -9.27 6.24 19.60
CA ALA A 262 -9.47 7.65 19.28
C ALA A 262 -9.71 7.86 17.80
N VAL A 263 -8.85 7.29 16.95
CA VAL A 263 -8.96 7.43 15.48
C VAL A 263 -10.23 6.76 14.94
N LYS A 264 -10.59 5.56 15.46
CA LYS A 264 -11.86 4.91 15.10
C LYS A 264 -13.07 5.76 15.49
N HIS A 265 -13.03 6.40 16.66
CA HIS A 265 -14.11 7.28 17.11
C HIS A 265 -14.24 8.54 16.24
N GLU A 266 -13.12 9.15 15.87
CA GLU A 266 -13.06 10.43 15.13
C GLU A 266 -13.38 10.24 13.65
N PHE A 267 -12.74 9.28 12.98
CA PHE A 267 -12.79 9.12 11.52
C PHE A 267 -13.50 7.86 11.04
N GLY A 268 -13.83 6.93 11.95
CA GLY A 268 -14.34 5.60 11.57
C GLY A 268 -15.76 5.57 11.00
N ARG A 269 -16.39 6.73 10.76
CA ARG A 269 -17.65 6.86 10.00
C ARG A 269 -17.41 7.19 8.54
N ASP A 270 -16.24 7.78 8.23
CA ASP A 270 -15.90 8.32 6.93
C ASP A 270 -14.76 7.54 6.28
N LEU A 271 -13.87 6.92 7.10
CA LEU A 271 -12.73 6.13 6.66
C LEU A 271 -12.83 4.68 7.14
N THR A 272 -12.54 3.76 6.22
CA THR A 272 -12.23 2.37 6.56
C THR A 272 -10.74 2.23 6.85
N PHE A 273 -10.40 1.59 7.97
CA PHE A 273 -9.02 1.34 8.35
C PHE A 273 -8.60 -0.07 7.96
N PHE A 274 -7.44 -0.19 7.34
CA PHE A 274 -6.86 -1.43 6.88
C PHE A 274 -5.48 -1.61 7.52
N GLY A 275 -5.32 -2.62 8.39
CA GLY A 275 -4.11 -2.85 9.17
C GLY A 275 -4.40 -3.23 10.62
N GLY A 276 -3.67 -2.61 11.55
CA GLY A 276 -3.89 -2.70 13.01
C GLY A 276 -3.06 -3.76 13.72
N ILE A 277 -2.52 -4.78 13.05
CA ILE A 277 -1.68 -5.82 13.68
C ILE A 277 -0.20 -5.46 13.47
N SER A 278 0.46 -5.09 14.56
CA SER A 278 1.84 -4.59 14.54
C SER A 278 2.85 -5.59 13.97
N THR A 279 3.52 -5.19 12.89
CA THR A 279 4.69 -5.90 12.34
C THR A 279 6.01 -5.47 12.97
N GLN A 280 6.02 -4.41 13.78
CA GLN A 280 7.23 -3.89 14.42
C GLN A 280 7.40 -4.38 15.86
N ARG A 281 6.33 -4.60 16.60
CA ARG A 281 6.38 -4.91 18.03
C ARG A 281 5.66 -6.19 18.40
N LEU A 282 4.43 -6.42 17.92
CA LEU A 282 3.64 -7.57 18.32
C LEU A 282 4.10 -8.86 17.64
N LEU A 283 4.08 -8.87 16.31
CA LEU A 283 4.38 -10.09 15.56
C LEU A 283 5.83 -10.56 15.71
N PRO A 284 6.88 -9.70 15.73
CA PRO A 284 8.26 -10.17 15.86
C PRO A 284 8.63 -10.67 17.25
N VAL A 285 8.11 -10.02 18.32
CA VAL A 285 8.63 -10.23 19.67
C VAL A 285 7.61 -10.74 20.69
N GLY A 286 6.31 -10.72 20.35
CA GLY A 286 5.26 -11.26 21.21
C GLY A 286 5.28 -12.78 21.27
N THR A 287 4.68 -13.34 22.32
CA THR A 287 4.35 -14.76 22.37
C THR A 287 3.11 -15.07 21.52
N PRO A 288 2.89 -16.31 21.08
CA PRO A 288 1.67 -16.68 20.35
C PRO A 288 0.36 -16.39 21.12
N GLU A 289 0.40 -16.40 22.45
CA GLU A 289 -0.74 -16.06 23.31
C GLU A 289 -1.01 -14.56 23.28
N GLU A 290 0.00 -13.73 23.45
CA GLU A 290 -0.09 -12.27 23.35
C GLU A 290 -0.57 -11.83 21.95
N VAL A 291 -0.08 -12.48 20.90
CA VAL A 291 -0.55 -12.23 19.53
C VAL A 291 -2.02 -12.54 19.40
N ARG A 292 -2.50 -13.70 19.91
CA ARG A 292 -3.94 -14.03 19.87
C ARG A 292 -4.77 -13.01 20.64
N ASP A 293 -4.37 -12.66 21.84
CA ASP A 293 -5.16 -11.79 22.71
C ASP A 293 -5.21 -10.36 22.16
N ARG A 294 -4.07 -9.84 21.70
CA ARG A 294 -4.02 -8.51 21.10
C ARG A 294 -4.78 -8.44 19.78
N THR A 295 -4.70 -9.48 18.95
CA THR A 295 -5.49 -9.57 17.72
C THR A 295 -6.99 -9.55 18.03
N ARG A 296 -7.47 -10.35 19.00
CA ARG A 296 -8.89 -10.34 19.44
C ARG A 296 -9.32 -8.96 19.94
N GLU A 297 -8.48 -8.31 20.76
CA GLU A 297 -8.78 -6.97 21.26
C GLU A 297 -8.97 -5.98 20.10
N ILE A 298 -8.05 -5.95 19.13
CA ILE A 298 -8.13 -5.05 17.96
C ILE A 298 -9.41 -5.33 17.16
N LEU A 299 -9.72 -6.59 16.87
CA LEU A 299 -10.96 -6.95 16.17
C LEU A 299 -12.19 -6.47 16.94
N SER A 300 -12.22 -6.63 18.28
CA SER A 300 -13.35 -6.20 19.11
C SER A 300 -13.56 -4.69 19.13
N VAL A 301 -12.47 -3.92 19.11
CA VAL A 301 -12.50 -2.45 19.04
C VAL A 301 -12.96 -1.95 17.68
N MET A 302 -12.49 -2.60 16.59
CA MET A 302 -12.69 -2.12 15.23
C MET A 302 -13.98 -2.64 14.58
N ARG A 303 -14.55 -3.75 15.04
CA ARG A 303 -15.79 -4.35 14.51
C ARG A 303 -17.01 -3.42 14.50
N PRO A 304 -17.32 -2.70 15.62
CA PRO A 304 -18.55 -1.92 15.68
C PRO A 304 -18.67 -0.89 14.55
N GLY A 305 -19.81 -0.92 13.85
CA GLY A 305 -20.11 -0.01 12.75
C GLY A 305 -19.35 -0.30 11.45
N GLY A 306 -18.70 -1.46 11.27
CA GLY A 306 -17.91 -1.77 10.09
C GLY A 306 -16.67 -0.89 9.95
N GLY A 307 -16.25 -0.55 8.72
CA GLY A 307 -15.13 0.34 8.48
C GLY A 307 -13.77 -0.24 8.91
N TYR A 308 -13.58 -1.57 8.77
CA TYR A 308 -12.33 -2.21 9.14
C TYR A 308 -12.00 -3.45 8.28
N ILE A 309 -10.75 -3.53 7.85
CA ILE A 309 -10.13 -4.70 7.20
C ILE A 309 -8.93 -5.08 8.07
N ALA A 310 -8.96 -6.27 8.66
CA ALA A 310 -7.89 -6.72 9.54
C ALA A 310 -6.64 -7.13 8.74
N SER A 311 -5.48 -6.65 9.15
CA SER A 311 -4.21 -6.98 8.49
C SER A 311 -3.02 -6.69 9.40
N PRO A 312 -1.89 -7.35 9.19
CA PRO A 312 -0.60 -6.79 9.57
C PRO A 312 -0.43 -5.39 8.98
N THR A 313 0.28 -4.52 9.69
CA THR A 313 0.47 -3.12 9.24
C THR A 313 1.29 -2.99 7.96
N HIS A 314 2.02 -4.03 7.59
CA HIS A 314 2.77 -4.15 6.34
C HIS A 314 2.89 -5.63 5.96
N SER A 315 3.47 -5.95 4.80
CA SER A 315 3.90 -7.33 4.49
C SER A 315 4.72 -7.89 5.64
N VAL A 316 4.38 -9.09 6.10
CA VAL A 316 5.03 -9.69 7.27
C VAL A 316 6.50 -9.96 6.97
N PRO A 317 7.44 -9.34 7.71
CA PRO A 317 8.88 -9.46 7.44
C PRO A 317 9.47 -10.78 7.95
N GLY A 318 10.68 -11.09 7.46
CA GLY A 318 11.36 -12.38 7.71
C GLY A 318 11.81 -12.64 9.15
N ASP A 319 11.75 -11.67 10.04
CA ASP A 319 12.08 -11.81 11.46
C ASP A 319 10.91 -12.33 12.32
N VAL A 320 9.68 -12.35 11.77
CA VAL A 320 8.50 -12.83 12.52
C VAL A 320 8.53 -14.36 12.69
N PRO A 321 8.32 -14.87 13.93
CA PRO A 321 8.16 -16.31 14.18
C PRO A 321 6.91 -16.88 13.47
N PRO A 322 7.00 -18.03 12.77
CA PRO A 322 5.83 -18.65 12.14
C PRO A 322 4.68 -18.92 13.10
N GLU A 323 4.97 -19.28 14.33
CA GLU A 323 3.98 -19.54 15.39
C GLU A 323 3.10 -18.32 15.67
N ASN A 324 3.66 -17.11 15.57
CA ASN A 324 2.95 -15.86 15.77
C ASN A 324 2.00 -15.57 14.59
N ILE A 325 2.44 -15.86 13.36
CA ILE A 325 1.58 -15.76 12.17
C ILE A 325 0.42 -16.75 12.29
N MET A 326 0.70 -18.00 12.66
CA MET A 326 -0.34 -19.02 12.85
C MET A 326 -1.32 -18.64 13.97
N ALA A 327 -0.82 -18.01 15.04
CA ALA A 327 -1.64 -17.52 16.15
C ALA A 327 -2.61 -16.40 15.69
N MET A 328 -2.13 -15.44 14.92
CA MET A 328 -2.93 -14.38 14.30
C MET A 328 -3.99 -14.95 13.33
N LEU A 329 -3.57 -15.83 12.40
CA LEU A 329 -4.47 -16.45 11.43
C LEU A 329 -5.56 -17.30 12.11
N ALA A 330 -5.24 -17.96 13.22
CA ALA A 330 -6.23 -18.70 13.99
C ALA A 330 -7.34 -17.79 14.54
N VAL A 331 -7.01 -16.55 14.93
CA VAL A 331 -8.00 -15.55 15.37
C VAL A 331 -8.82 -15.06 14.17
N PHE A 332 -8.20 -14.74 13.04
CA PHE A 332 -8.91 -14.29 11.84
C PHE A 332 -9.93 -15.33 11.32
N ARG A 333 -9.57 -16.62 11.39
CA ARG A 333 -10.45 -17.72 10.92
C ARG A 333 -11.58 -18.07 11.91
N ASN A 334 -11.42 -17.75 13.19
CA ASN A 334 -12.36 -18.14 14.27
C ASN A 334 -12.91 -16.88 14.99
N GLN A 335 -13.53 -15.98 14.24
CA GLN A 335 -14.10 -14.73 14.74
C GLN A 335 -15.53 -14.86 15.34
N ALA A 336 -16.06 -16.06 15.46
CA ALA A 336 -17.40 -16.32 16.01
C ALA A 336 -17.48 -16.09 17.51
#